data_b7c2c96e3639d6299c1bb0ea8a629ce7
#
_entry.id   b7c2c96e3639d6299c1bb0ea8a629ce7
#
_cell.length_a   1.000
_cell.length_b   1.000
_cell.length_c   1.000
_cell.angle_alpha   90.00
_cell.angle_beta   90.00
_cell.angle_gamma   90.00
#
_symmetry.space_group_name_H-M   'P 1'
#
loop_
_entity.id
_entity.type
_entity.pdbx_description
1 polymer ?
#
loop_
_entity_poly.entity_id
_entity_poly.type
_entity_poly.pdbx_seq_one_letter_code
_entity_poly.pdbx_strand_id
1 'polypeptide(L)'
;IDITLIQLAKAAVVAVLSAPNGNYFRNNTPSSLKLTADVYKDGDLSNGSRKYKWFAADSSVSTSQDSDAGIGWRKITATTGTSGAVASSGFDVAVTVQGVLTVYPDAVTNGQTFLCVVTDNAGGTSGTKMKQYITLMDMDDPIMVVIESSGGNILKNGVGSTTLKARLYQNGEEIDSGGTGYTYK
;
A
#
# COMPACT_ATOMS: atom_id res chain seq x y z
N ILE A 1 60.93 10.44 4.38
CA ILE A 1 59.75 9.75 4.96
C ILE A 1 58.63 9.96 4.00
N ASP A 2 58.24 8.90 3.27
CA ASP A 2 57.04 8.90 2.45
C ASP A 2 55.82 8.74 3.34
N ILE A 3 54.94 9.74 3.38
CA ILE A 3 53.66 9.67 4.05
C ILE A 3 52.61 9.32 2.99
N THR A 4 52.19 8.09 2.93
CA THR A 4 51.06 7.68 2.11
C THR A 4 49.77 8.06 2.83
N LEU A 5 49.06 9.06 2.34
CA LEU A 5 47.70 9.40 2.77
C LEU A 5 46.72 8.39 2.15
N ILE A 6 46.23 7.48 2.98
CA ILE A 6 45.13 6.58 2.57
C ILE A 6 43.82 7.32 2.80
N GLN A 7 43.14 7.72 1.73
CA GLN A 7 41.78 8.21 1.83
C GLN A 7 40.85 7.00 2.08
N LEU A 8 40.34 6.91 3.31
CA LEU A 8 39.29 5.94 3.60
C LEU A 8 38.05 6.28 2.76
N ALA A 9 37.50 5.27 2.12
CA ALA A 9 36.24 5.42 1.38
C ALA A 9 35.17 6.02 2.29
N LYS A 10 34.37 6.94 1.74
CA LYS A 10 33.24 7.51 2.46
C LYS A 10 32.30 6.38 2.91
N ALA A 11 31.87 6.41 4.16
CA ALA A 11 30.93 5.44 4.70
C ALA A 11 29.71 5.27 3.78
N ALA A 12 29.42 4.05 3.40
CA ALA A 12 28.24 3.74 2.59
C ALA A 12 26.98 3.92 3.43
N VAL A 13 26.04 4.73 2.93
CA VAL A 13 24.72 4.91 3.54
C VAL A 13 23.67 4.39 2.56
N VAL A 14 22.82 3.48 3.04
CA VAL A 14 21.79 2.82 2.23
C VAL A 14 20.44 2.94 2.94
N ALA A 15 19.40 3.33 2.22
CA ALA A 15 18.03 3.22 2.70
C ALA A 15 17.42 1.91 2.20
N VAL A 16 16.66 1.24 3.06
CA VAL A 16 15.91 0.04 2.75
C VAL A 16 14.45 0.29 3.10
N LEU A 17 13.56 0.06 2.13
CA LEU A 17 12.12 0.15 2.34
C LEU A 17 11.54 -1.25 2.45
N SER A 18 10.82 -1.52 3.52
CA SER A 18 10.23 -2.81 3.81
C SER A 18 8.75 -2.69 4.21
N ALA A 19 8.03 -3.80 4.09
CA ALA A 19 6.67 -3.98 4.57
C ALA A 19 6.64 -5.16 5.56
N PRO A 20 7.00 -4.94 6.84
CA PRO A 20 7.21 -6.03 7.80
C PRO A 20 5.94 -6.85 8.11
N ASN A 21 4.76 -6.29 7.85
CA ASN A 21 3.47 -6.95 8.06
C ASN A 21 2.87 -7.51 6.75
N GLY A 22 3.68 -7.63 5.70
CA GLY A 22 3.23 -8.02 4.37
C GLY A 22 3.00 -6.83 3.43
N ASN A 23 2.82 -7.12 2.16
CA ASN A 23 2.71 -6.13 1.09
C ASN A 23 1.39 -6.23 0.31
N TYR A 24 0.38 -6.87 0.86
CA TYR A 24 -0.93 -6.96 0.24
C TYR A 24 -2.07 -6.93 1.27
N PHE A 25 -3.20 -6.41 0.83
CA PHE A 25 -4.50 -6.58 1.46
C PHE A 25 -5.26 -7.70 0.78
N ARG A 26 -6.14 -8.35 1.51
CA ARG A 26 -7.09 -9.30 0.97
C ARG A 26 -8.45 -9.07 1.64
N ASN A 27 -9.46 -8.68 0.87
CA ASN A 27 -10.77 -8.30 1.40
C ASN A 27 -10.66 -7.29 2.56
N ASN A 28 -9.89 -6.23 2.36
CA ASN A 28 -9.60 -5.19 3.35
C ASN A 28 -8.90 -5.68 4.63
N THR A 29 -8.25 -6.84 4.56
CA THR A 29 -7.49 -7.41 5.69
C THR A 29 -6.00 -7.54 5.33
N PRO A 30 -5.07 -7.13 6.21
CA PRO A 30 -5.29 -6.53 7.54
C PRO A 30 -5.86 -5.11 7.46
N SER A 31 -6.34 -4.57 8.58
CA SER A 31 -6.90 -3.21 8.63
C SER A 31 -5.91 -2.10 8.27
N SER A 32 -4.62 -2.39 8.34
CA SER A 32 -3.54 -1.50 7.87
C SER A 32 -2.24 -2.26 7.64
N LEU A 33 -1.39 -1.75 6.75
CA LEU A 33 -0.01 -2.20 6.54
C LEU A 33 0.96 -1.09 6.92
N LYS A 34 2.15 -1.45 7.36
CA LYS A 34 3.22 -0.51 7.66
C LYS A 34 4.33 -0.62 6.62
N LEU A 35 4.73 0.51 6.08
CA LEU A 35 5.96 0.65 5.30
C LEU A 35 7.00 1.30 6.18
N THR A 36 8.16 0.68 6.31
CA THR A 36 9.26 1.17 7.15
C THR A 36 10.48 1.45 6.29
N ALA A 37 11.00 2.67 6.40
CA ALA A 37 12.23 3.09 5.74
C ALA A 37 13.37 3.12 6.76
N ASP A 38 14.23 2.11 6.73
CA ASP A 38 15.41 2.00 7.56
C ASP A 38 16.66 2.47 6.83
N VAL A 39 17.56 3.12 7.55
CA VAL A 39 18.83 3.58 7.01
C VAL A 39 19.97 2.83 7.70
N TYR A 40 20.85 2.27 6.89
CA TYR A 40 22.06 1.60 7.34
C TYR A 40 23.29 2.40 6.95
N LYS A 41 24.23 2.47 7.88
CA LYS A 41 25.55 3.04 7.64
C LYS A 41 26.59 2.00 8.01
N ASP A 42 27.43 1.65 7.05
CA ASP A 42 28.47 0.60 7.21
C ASP A 42 27.90 -0.74 7.72
N GLY A 43 26.64 -1.04 7.42
CA GLY A 43 25.93 -2.26 7.84
C GLY A 43 25.11 -2.13 9.12
N ASP A 44 25.30 -1.09 9.90
CA ASP A 44 24.57 -0.87 11.15
C ASP A 44 23.33 0.02 10.94
N LEU A 45 22.24 -0.28 11.67
CA LEU A 45 21.01 0.53 11.65
C LEU A 45 21.31 1.94 12.19
N SER A 46 20.99 2.95 11.41
CA SER A 46 21.32 4.34 11.69
C SER A 46 20.20 5.29 11.26
N ASN A 47 19.02 5.18 11.92
CA ASN A 47 17.85 5.99 11.58
C ASN A 47 17.89 7.42 12.13
N GLY A 48 18.81 7.73 13.04
CA GLY A 48 18.97 9.07 13.64
C GLY A 48 19.35 10.14 12.61
N SER A 49 18.88 11.37 12.81
CA SER A 49 19.21 12.54 11.96
C SER A 49 18.86 12.37 10.49
N ARG A 50 17.73 11.75 10.19
CA ARG A 50 17.20 11.56 8.84
C ARG A 50 15.91 12.35 8.64
N LYS A 51 15.65 12.78 7.39
CA LYS A 51 14.36 13.34 6.97
C LYS A 51 13.74 12.42 5.94
N TYR A 52 12.44 12.20 6.10
CA TYR A 52 11.67 11.30 5.26
C TYR A 52 10.56 12.07 4.54
N LYS A 53 10.40 11.82 3.26
CA LYS A 53 9.27 12.30 2.45
C LYS A 53 8.62 11.10 1.79
N TRP A 54 7.31 11.02 1.89
CA TRP A 54 6.52 9.96 1.30
C TRP A 54 5.69 10.47 0.15
N PHE A 55 5.55 9.64 -0.86
CA PHE A 55 4.77 9.91 -2.06
C PHE A 55 4.03 8.65 -2.48
N ALA A 56 2.85 8.83 -3.11
CA ALA A 56 2.10 7.78 -3.78
C ALA A 56 2.13 8.03 -5.29
N ALA A 57 2.29 6.98 -6.08
CA ALA A 57 2.20 7.09 -7.53
C ALA A 57 0.80 7.54 -7.93
N ASP A 58 0.71 8.58 -8.75
CA ASP A 58 -0.55 9.16 -9.19
C ASP A 58 -0.39 9.81 -10.55
N SER A 59 -0.87 9.14 -11.58
CA SER A 59 -0.77 9.61 -12.97
C SER A 59 -1.51 10.92 -13.25
N SER A 60 -2.44 11.32 -12.37
CA SER A 60 -3.15 12.60 -12.49
C SER A 60 -2.30 13.81 -12.08
N VAL A 61 -1.18 13.57 -11.38
CA VAL A 61 -0.23 14.62 -10.96
C VAL A 61 0.63 15.04 -12.14
N SER A 62 0.16 16.00 -12.92
CA SER A 62 0.83 16.53 -14.11
C SER A 62 1.89 17.60 -13.82
N THR A 63 1.90 18.14 -12.59
CA THR A 63 2.89 19.11 -12.12
C THR A 63 3.57 18.60 -10.87
N SER A 64 4.91 18.69 -10.83
CA SER A 64 5.68 18.21 -9.70
C SER A 64 5.27 18.91 -8.39
N GLN A 65 4.85 18.14 -7.40
CA GLN A 65 4.51 18.62 -6.06
C GLN A 65 5.76 18.73 -5.14
N ASP A 66 6.83 18.06 -5.51
CA ASP A 66 8.11 18.11 -4.80
C ASP A 66 9.22 17.70 -5.77
N SER A 67 10.30 18.49 -5.84
CA SER A 67 11.42 18.24 -6.74
C SER A 67 12.13 16.90 -6.49
N ASP A 68 11.98 16.34 -5.29
CA ASP A 68 12.57 15.05 -4.96
C ASP A 68 11.86 13.87 -5.61
N ALA A 69 10.57 13.99 -5.87
CA ALA A 69 9.76 12.92 -6.51
C ALA A 69 9.54 13.17 -8.01
N GLY A 70 9.19 14.40 -8.39
CA GLY A 70 8.87 14.78 -9.77
C GLY A 70 7.38 14.64 -10.11
N ILE A 71 7.08 14.58 -11.40
CA ILE A 71 5.72 14.41 -11.95
C ILE A 71 5.28 12.95 -11.74
N GLY A 72 3.97 12.73 -11.60
CA GLY A 72 3.38 11.40 -11.39
C GLY A 72 3.44 10.91 -9.94
N TRP A 73 3.80 11.80 -9.00
CA TRP A 73 3.90 11.48 -7.59
C TRP A 73 3.11 12.48 -6.74
N ARG A 74 2.11 11.99 -6.05
CA ARG A 74 1.36 12.75 -5.06
C ARG A 74 2.13 12.76 -3.75
N LYS A 75 2.43 13.96 -3.24
CA LYS A 75 3.08 14.11 -1.95
C LYS A 75 2.13 13.77 -0.81
N ILE A 76 2.57 12.90 0.08
CA ILE A 76 1.88 12.56 1.32
C ILE A 76 2.35 13.54 2.38
N THR A 77 1.45 14.45 2.78
CA THR A 77 1.71 15.40 3.86
C THR A 77 1.15 14.84 5.16
N ALA A 78 2.03 14.50 6.10
CA ALA A 78 1.61 14.13 7.44
C ALA A 78 1.07 15.36 8.17
N THR A 79 -0.16 15.29 8.66
CA THR A 79 -0.59 16.20 9.71
C THR A 79 -0.01 15.67 11.02
N THR A 80 0.81 16.48 11.68
CA THR A 80 1.41 16.15 12.96
C THR A 80 0.34 15.79 13.99
N GLY A 81 0.43 14.60 14.56
CA GLY A 81 -0.12 14.29 15.87
C GLY A 81 -1.45 13.54 15.94
N THR A 82 -2.00 13.03 14.87
CA THR A 82 -3.17 12.15 14.95
C THR A 82 -3.02 10.95 14.02
N SER A 83 -3.37 9.77 14.51
CA SER A 83 -3.77 8.62 13.71
C SER A 83 -4.98 9.04 12.86
N GLY A 84 -4.75 9.70 11.77
CA GLY A 84 -5.76 10.16 10.86
C GLY A 84 -5.27 10.00 9.45
N ALA A 85 -6.15 9.57 8.58
CA ALA A 85 -5.96 9.62 7.15
C ALA A 85 -5.34 10.96 6.77
N VAL A 86 -4.21 10.95 6.10
CA VAL A 86 -3.74 12.13 5.40
C VAL A 86 -4.67 12.25 4.22
N ALA A 87 -5.74 12.99 4.42
CA ALA A 87 -6.66 13.32 3.38
C ALA A 87 -6.02 14.28 2.37
N SER A 88 -5.18 13.74 1.50
CA SER A 88 -5.11 14.28 0.16
C SER A 88 -6.01 13.37 -0.67
N SER A 89 -7.24 13.81 -0.88
CA SER A 89 -8.25 13.26 -1.79
C SER A 89 -7.89 11.87 -2.36
N GLY A 90 -8.25 10.79 -1.67
CA GLY A 90 -8.22 9.44 -2.19
C GLY A 90 -7.11 8.53 -1.68
N PHE A 91 -6.22 8.96 -0.79
CA PHE A 91 -5.26 8.05 -0.16
C PHE A 91 -5.50 8.01 1.34
N ASP A 92 -5.83 6.82 1.83
CA ASP A 92 -5.98 6.55 3.27
C ASP A 92 -4.64 6.05 3.82
N VAL A 93 -3.83 6.99 4.33
CA VAL A 93 -2.50 6.74 4.88
C VAL A 93 -2.26 7.60 6.11
N ALA A 94 -1.43 7.12 7.01
CA ALA A 94 -0.99 7.88 8.18
C ALA A 94 0.54 7.79 8.34
N VAL A 95 1.17 8.92 8.64
CA VAL A 95 2.57 8.95 9.07
C VAL A 95 2.60 9.11 10.58
N THR A 96 2.86 8.02 11.29
CA THR A 96 2.83 7.99 12.76
C THR A 96 4.17 8.30 13.38
N VAL A 97 5.25 7.94 12.69
CA VAL A 97 6.65 8.16 13.11
C VAL A 97 7.47 8.49 11.87
N GLN A 98 8.55 9.24 12.01
CA GLN A 98 9.49 9.46 10.91
C GLN A 98 9.98 8.11 10.36
N GLY A 99 9.93 7.96 9.04
CA GLY A 99 10.34 6.73 8.37
C GLY A 99 9.29 5.62 8.37
N VAL A 100 8.10 5.81 8.96
CA VAL A 100 7.01 4.82 8.95
C VAL A 100 5.76 5.43 8.32
N LEU A 101 5.25 4.80 7.27
CA LEU A 101 3.97 5.11 6.64
C LEU A 101 2.99 3.98 6.95
N THR A 102 1.87 4.30 7.57
CA THR A 102 0.74 3.38 7.72
C THR A 102 -0.19 3.56 6.54
N VAL A 103 -0.53 2.47 5.86
CA VAL A 103 -1.38 2.44 4.67
C VAL A 103 -2.62 1.63 5.01
N TYR A 104 -3.79 2.16 4.68
CA TYR A 104 -5.08 1.51 4.84
C TYR A 104 -5.58 0.94 3.50
N PRO A 105 -6.50 -0.04 3.49
CA PRO A 105 -6.95 -0.70 2.27
C PRO A 105 -7.43 0.26 1.19
N ASP A 106 -8.20 1.27 1.54
CA ASP A 106 -8.77 2.25 0.60
C ASP A 106 -7.71 3.07 -0.17
N ALA A 107 -6.47 3.08 0.33
CA ALA A 107 -5.35 3.71 -0.37
C ALA A 107 -4.76 2.84 -1.48
N VAL A 108 -5.15 1.56 -1.56
CA VAL A 108 -4.58 0.58 -2.48
C VAL A 108 -5.69 -0.03 -3.32
N THR A 109 -5.99 0.59 -4.47
CA THR A 109 -6.96 0.02 -5.42
C THR A 109 -6.19 -0.82 -6.44
N ASN A 110 -6.31 -2.15 -6.38
CA ASN A 110 -5.57 -3.14 -7.17
C ASN A 110 -4.06 -3.17 -6.87
N GLY A 111 -3.36 -2.06 -7.06
CA GLY A 111 -1.93 -1.93 -6.76
C GLY A 111 -1.53 -0.47 -6.63
N GLN A 112 -0.81 -0.14 -5.57
CA GLN A 112 -0.33 1.21 -5.30
C GLN A 112 1.17 1.20 -5.01
N THR A 113 1.92 1.98 -5.78
CA THR A 113 3.35 2.16 -5.53
C THR A 113 3.59 3.39 -4.67
N PHE A 114 4.39 3.20 -3.64
CA PHE A 114 4.87 4.27 -2.75
C PHE A 114 6.35 4.52 -2.97
N LEU A 115 6.75 5.77 -2.85
CA LEU A 115 8.13 6.22 -2.87
C LEU A 115 8.45 6.86 -1.52
N CYS A 116 9.55 6.43 -0.91
CA CYS A 116 10.16 7.13 0.21
C CYS A 116 11.48 7.79 -0.24
N VAL A 117 11.58 9.09 -0.03
CA VAL A 117 12.83 9.83 -0.20
C VAL A 117 13.42 10.10 1.17
N VAL A 118 14.54 9.48 1.45
CA VAL A 118 15.28 9.67 2.69
C VAL A 118 16.44 10.62 2.45
N THR A 119 16.51 11.69 3.22
CA THR A 119 17.64 12.63 3.20
C THR A 119 18.53 12.39 4.43
N ASP A 120 19.77 12.04 4.19
CA ASP A 120 20.76 11.91 5.25
C ASP A 120 21.20 13.30 5.73
N ASN A 121 20.98 13.59 7.02
CA ASN A 121 21.44 14.81 7.66
C ASN A 121 22.60 14.55 8.63
N ALA A 122 23.07 13.31 8.76
CA ALA A 122 24.23 12.98 9.58
C ALA A 122 25.52 13.48 8.91
N GLY A 123 26.52 13.74 9.71
CA GLY A 123 27.84 14.14 9.23
C GLY A 123 28.43 13.14 8.23
N GLY A 124 29.22 13.62 7.28
CA GLY A 124 29.91 12.82 6.28
C GLY A 124 29.10 12.52 5.01
N THR A 125 27.82 12.28 5.14
CA THR A 125 26.89 12.03 4.00
C THR A 125 25.74 13.03 3.95
N SER A 126 25.83 14.11 4.74
CA SER A 126 24.78 15.12 4.89
C SER A 126 24.26 15.63 3.54
N GLY A 127 22.94 15.63 3.38
CA GLY A 127 22.26 16.04 2.16
C GLY A 127 22.17 14.96 1.08
N THR A 128 22.77 13.79 1.26
CA THR A 128 22.58 12.66 0.33
C THR A 128 21.14 12.18 0.38
N LYS A 129 20.52 12.06 -0.80
CA LYS A 129 19.15 11.58 -0.95
C LYS A 129 19.13 10.16 -1.50
N MET A 130 18.35 9.31 -0.87
CA MET A 130 18.13 7.92 -1.26
C MET A 130 16.65 7.75 -1.58
N LYS A 131 16.34 7.12 -2.71
CA LYS A 131 14.97 6.85 -3.15
C LYS A 131 14.71 5.36 -3.10
N GLN A 132 13.62 4.97 -2.47
CA GLN A 132 13.18 3.59 -2.37
C GLN A 132 11.72 3.48 -2.73
N TYR A 133 11.37 2.41 -3.45
CA TYR A 133 10.03 2.16 -3.96
C TYR A 133 9.50 0.85 -3.41
N ILE A 134 8.22 0.80 -3.12
CA ILE A 134 7.51 -0.43 -2.76
C ILE A 134 6.10 -0.39 -3.32
N THR A 135 5.62 -1.52 -3.81
CA THR A 135 4.24 -1.66 -4.28
C THR A 135 3.46 -2.53 -3.31
N LEU A 136 2.33 -2.03 -2.87
CA LEU A 136 1.30 -2.80 -2.18
C LEU A 136 0.25 -3.22 -3.18
N MET A 137 -0.34 -4.40 -2.97
CA MET A 137 -1.41 -4.95 -3.77
C MET A 137 -2.70 -5.04 -2.95
N ASP A 138 -3.82 -4.86 -3.60
CA ASP A 138 -5.12 -5.26 -3.06
C ASP A 138 -5.61 -6.45 -3.86
N MET A 139 -5.88 -7.55 -3.15
CA MET A 139 -6.28 -8.82 -3.73
C MET A 139 -7.68 -9.17 -3.23
N ASP A 140 -8.69 -8.82 -4.00
CA ASP A 140 -10.05 -9.21 -3.72
C ASP A 140 -10.30 -10.66 -4.18
N ASP A 141 -10.96 -11.45 -3.34
CA ASP A 141 -11.46 -12.74 -3.77
C ASP A 141 -12.64 -12.55 -4.74
N PRO A 142 -12.68 -13.26 -5.87
CA PRO A 142 -13.75 -13.12 -6.83
C PRO A 142 -15.09 -13.53 -6.21
N ILE A 143 -16.14 -12.78 -6.55
CA ILE A 143 -17.50 -13.15 -6.19
C ILE A 143 -17.96 -14.26 -7.13
N MET A 144 -18.43 -15.36 -6.56
CA MET A 144 -18.96 -16.50 -7.27
C MET A 144 -20.50 -16.50 -7.17
N VAL A 145 -21.18 -16.65 -8.30
CA VAL A 145 -22.64 -16.82 -8.35
C VAL A 145 -22.96 -18.30 -8.47
N VAL A 146 -23.78 -18.79 -7.56
CA VAL A 146 -24.36 -20.16 -7.61
C VAL A 146 -25.84 -20.04 -7.80
N ILE A 147 -26.40 -20.75 -8.80
CA ILE A 147 -27.84 -20.82 -9.02
C ILE A 147 -28.35 -22.18 -8.54
N GLU A 148 -29.24 -22.15 -7.57
CA GLU A 148 -29.90 -23.31 -7.01
C GLU A 148 -31.34 -23.40 -7.52
N SER A 149 -31.80 -24.59 -7.78
CA SER A 149 -33.22 -24.91 -8.18
C SER A 149 -33.91 -25.67 -7.06
N SER A 150 -35.02 -25.15 -6.54
CA SER A 150 -35.77 -25.79 -5.45
C SER A 150 -36.56 -27.02 -5.89
N GLY A 151 -36.97 -27.10 -7.16
CA GLY A 151 -37.79 -28.17 -7.72
C GLY A 151 -37.07 -29.07 -8.72
N GLY A 152 -35.71 -28.98 -8.75
CA GLY A 152 -34.92 -29.69 -9.75
C GLY A 152 -34.88 -28.94 -11.09
N ASN A 153 -34.10 -29.47 -12.03
CA ASN A 153 -33.77 -28.80 -13.30
C ASN A 153 -34.64 -29.34 -14.48
N ILE A 154 -35.64 -30.20 -14.20
CA ILE A 154 -36.44 -30.83 -15.22
C ILE A 154 -37.93 -30.63 -14.91
N LEU A 155 -38.64 -30.01 -15.83
CA LEU A 155 -40.12 -29.95 -15.86
C LEU A 155 -40.64 -31.02 -16.83
N LYS A 156 -41.38 -32.00 -16.30
CA LYS A 156 -41.89 -33.11 -17.10
C LYS A 156 -43.20 -32.72 -17.81
N ASN A 157 -43.23 -32.82 -19.14
CA ASN A 157 -44.41 -32.51 -19.96
C ASN A 157 -44.95 -31.09 -19.78
N GLY A 158 -44.09 -30.12 -19.45
CA GLY A 158 -44.52 -28.75 -19.23
C GLY A 158 -45.33 -28.54 -17.94
N VAL A 159 -45.34 -29.51 -17.04
CA VAL A 159 -46.08 -29.45 -15.76
C VAL A 159 -45.11 -29.23 -14.62
N GLY A 160 -45.51 -28.36 -13.69
CA GLY A 160 -44.72 -28.00 -12.49
C GLY A 160 -44.11 -26.63 -12.59
N SER A 161 -43.44 -26.24 -11.52
CA SER A 161 -42.65 -25.01 -11.41
C SER A 161 -41.43 -25.27 -10.58
N THR A 162 -40.41 -24.51 -10.82
CA THR A 162 -39.21 -24.48 -9.98
C THR A 162 -38.86 -23.05 -9.66
N THR A 163 -38.32 -22.82 -8.48
CA THR A 163 -37.77 -21.53 -8.11
C THR A 163 -36.28 -21.59 -8.26
N LEU A 164 -35.72 -20.65 -9.00
CA LEU A 164 -34.29 -20.46 -9.09
C LEU A 164 -33.87 -19.43 -8.06
N LYS A 165 -32.88 -19.75 -7.25
CA LYS A 165 -32.29 -18.84 -6.28
C LYS A 165 -30.81 -18.61 -6.65
N ALA A 166 -30.42 -17.34 -6.87
CA ALA A 166 -29.04 -16.96 -6.99
C ALA A 166 -28.45 -16.72 -5.60
N ARG A 167 -27.29 -17.28 -5.34
CA ARG A 167 -26.51 -17.05 -4.15
C ARG A 167 -25.16 -16.51 -4.52
N LEU A 168 -24.68 -15.54 -3.76
CA LEU A 168 -23.37 -14.93 -3.95
C LEU A 168 -22.42 -15.40 -2.84
N TYR A 169 -21.28 -15.90 -3.24
CA TYR A 169 -20.23 -16.35 -2.34
C TYR A 169 -18.94 -15.58 -2.60
N GLN A 170 -18.27 -15.22 -1.54
CA GLN A 170 -16.91 -14.70 -1.57
C GLN A 170 -16.11 -15.42 -0.48
N ASN A 171 -14.92 -15.89 -0.81
CA ASN A 171 -14.08 -16.67 0.10
C ASN A 171 -14.79 -17.87 0.78
N GLY A 172 -15.76 -18.47 0.07
CA GLY A 172 -16.54 -19.62 0.59
C GLY A 172 -17.71 -19.25 1.50
N GLU A 173 -17.91 -17.98 1.83
CA GLU A 173 -19.03 -17.49 2.63
C GLU A 173 -20.11 -16.85 1.77
N GLU A 174 -21.39 -17.05 2.11
CA GLU A 174 -22.52 -16.40 1.45
C GLU A 174 -22.60 -14.93 1.87
N ILE A 175 -22.39 -13.99 0.92
CA ILE A 175 -22.28 -12.55 1.20
C ILE A 175 -23.60 -11.78 1.03
N ASP A 176 -24.65 -12.39 0.48
CA ASP A 176 -25.97 -11.78 0.30
C ASP A 176 -27.13 -12.76 0.57
N SER A 177 -27.14 -13.36 1.76
CA SER A 177 -28.19 -14.31 2.16
C SER A 177 -29.60 -13.70 2.19
N GLY A 178 -29.68 -12.38 2.40
CA GLY A 178 -30.92 -11.59 2.39
C GLY A 178 -31.38 -11.15 1.00
N GLY A 179 -30.54 -11.25 -0.03
CA GLY A 179 -30.86 -10.84 -1.40
C GLY A 179 -31.06 -9.34 -1.58
N THR A 180 -30.48 -8.49 -0.71
CA THR A 180 -30.69 -7.04 -0.69
C THR A 180 -29.44 -6.21 -0.90
N GLY A 181 -28.27 -6.82 -0.78
CA GLY A 181 -26.98 -6.13 -0.89
C GLY A 181 -26.51 -5.96 -2.34
N TYR A 182 -27.02 -6.76 -3.26
CA TYR A 182 -26.60 -6.76 -4.67
C TYR A 182 -27.80 -6.71 -5.61
N THR A 183 -27.56 -6.21 -6.83
CA THR A 183 -28.58 -6.19 -7.88
C THR A 183 -28.41 -7.42 -8.78
N TYR A 184 -29.46 -8.22 -8.87
CA TYR A 184 -29.51 -9.38 -9.75
C TYR A 184 -30.22 -9.00 -11.07
N LYS A 185 -29.60 -9.30 -12.21
CA LYS A 185 -30.12 -9.02 -13.55
C LYS A 185 -30.07 -10.27 -14.42
#